data_bbad13a674b6fd5bcf7bcb48b38e0d27
#
_entry.id   bbad13a674b6fd5bcf7bcb48b38e0d27
#
_cell.length_a   1.000
_cell.length_b   1.000
_cell.length_c   1.000
_cell.angle_alpha   90.00
_cell.angle_beta   90.00
_cell.angle_gamma   90.00
#
_symmetry.space_group_name_H-M   'P 1'
#
loop_
_entity.id
_entity.type
_entity.pdbx_description
1 polymer ?
#
loop_
_entity_poly.entity_id
_entity_poly.type
_entity_poly.pdbx_seq_one_letter_code
_entity_poly.pdbx_strand_id
1 'polypeptide(L)'
;MVALETPICDFGWKAPEFNLIGIDNKYYSFQDIKGTNGTLVMFICNHCPYVKSVIHRIVEDVTTLKEKGIGVIAIMSNDVNDPKYGEEDSFDNMKLFSEKNNFVFPYVYDETQNVGREYNAVCTPDFF
;
A
#
# COMPACT_ATOMS: atom_id res chain seq x y z
N MET A 1 -5.39 7.62 15.10
CA MET A 1 -6.08 6.74 14.11
C MET A 1 -7.23 6.04 14.79
N VAL A 2 -8.38 5.98 14.17
CA VAL A 2 -9.53 5.21 14.61
C VAL A 2 -9.42 3.81 14.02
N ALA A 3 -9.57 2.77 14.85
CA ALA A 3 -9.64 1.40 14.37
C ALA A 3 -10.99 1.17 13.70
N LEU A 4 -10.98 0.90 12.40
CA LEU A 4 -12.16 0.64 11.60
C LEU A 4 -12.07 -0.77 11.02
N GLU A 5 -13.22 -1.39 10.84
CA GLU A 5 -13.30 -2.69 10.17
C GLU A 5 -13.37 -2.52 8.65
N THR A 6 -12.68 -3.37 7.93
CA THR A 6 -12.77 -3.46 6.48
C THR A 6 -14.19 -3.87 6.07
N PRO A 7 -14.78 -3.25 5.03
CA PRO A 7 -16.07 -3.67 4.50
C PRO A 7 -16.08 -5.13 4.06
N ILE A 8 -17.29 -5.70 3.96
CA ILE A 8 -17.47 -7.06 3.46
C ILE A 8 -16.95 -7.14 2.02
N CYS A 9 -16.20 -8.20 1.71
CA CYS A 9 -15.65 -8.42 0.39
C CYS A 9 -16.76 -8.61 -0.65
N ASP A 10 -16.61 -7.92 -1.79
CA ASP A 10 -17.47 -8.10 -2.97
C ASP A 10 -16.68 -8.89 -4.02
N PHE A 11 -16.75 -10.20 -3.93
CA PHE A 11 -16.03 -11.09 -4.84
C PHE A 11 -16.53 -10.90 -6.28
N GLY A 12 -15.60 -10.76 -7.21
CA GLY A 12 -15.90 -10.46 -8.61
C GLY A 12 -15.91 -8.97 -8.94
N TRP A 13 -15.78 -8.10 -7.93
CA TRP A 13 -15.62 -6.67 -8.15
C TRP A 13 -14.30 -6.39 -8.89
N LYS A 14 -14.38 -5.58 -9.94
CA LYS A 14 -13.20 -5.25 -10.74
C LYS A 14 -12.35 -4.22 -10.00
N ALA A 15 -11.07 -4.54 -9.82
CA ALA A 15 -10.12 -3.62 -9.20
C ALA A 15 -9.99 -2.31 -10.01
N PRO A 16 -10.12 -1.15 -9.36
CA PRO A 16 -9.89 0.14 -10.01
C PRO A 16 -8.48 0.27 -10.56
N GLU A 17 -8.36 0.92 -11.70
CA GLU A 17 -7.07 1.28 -12.29
C GLU A 17 -6.41 2.42 -11.51
N PHE A 18 -5.10 2.47 -11.53
CA PHE A 18 -4.34 3.56 -10.94
C PHE A 18 -3.05 3.80 -11.71
N ASN A 19 -2.44 4.96 -11.49
CA ASN A 19 -1.11 5.29 -11.98
C ASN A 19 -0.48 6.24 -10.97
N LEU A 20 0.38 5.71 -10.12
CA LEU A 20 0.91 6.41 -8.94
C LEU A 20 2.43 6.42 -8.92
N ILE A 21 2.99 7.50 -8.39
CA ILE A 21 4.44 7.64 -8.28
C ILE A 21 4.99 6.79 -7.14
N GLY A 22 6.01 6.00 -7.46
CA GLY A 22 6.76 5.21 -6.47
C GLY A 22 7.90 5.99 -5.83
N ILE A 23 8.40 5.48 -4.72
CA ILE A 23 9.53 6.07 -4.00
C ILE A 23 10.83 6.06 -4.82
N ASP A 24 10.89 5.31 -5.89
CA ASP A 24 11.99 5.28 -6.86
C ASP A 24 11.82 6.32 -7.98
N ASN A 25 10.82 7.20 -7.87
CA ASN A 25 10.43 8.21 -8.85
C ASN A 25 9.90 7.64 -10.18
N LYS A 26 9.53 6.37 -10.21
CA LYS A 26 8.86 5.73 -11.34
C LYS A 26 7.36 5.66 -11.09
N TYR A 27 6.56 5.71 -12.16
CA TYR A 27 5.12 5.53 -12.07
C TYR A 27 4.75 4.06 -12.22
N TYR A 28 3.81 3.62 -11.40
CA TYR A 28 3.30 2.24 -11.42
C TYR A 28 1.80 2.25 -11.64
N SER A 29 1.35 1.50 -12.64
CA SER A 29 -0.06 1.22 -12.89
C SER A 29 -0.41 -0.19 -12.41
N PHE A 30 -1.71 -0.49 -12.33
CA PHE A 30 -2.16 -1.85 -12.04
C PHE A 30 -1.57 -2.86 -13.03
N GLN A 31 -1.54 -2.50 -14.32
CA GLN A 31 -1.00 -3.37 -15.37
C GLN A 31 0.49 -3.68 -15.17
N ASP A 32 1.24 -2.71 -14.65
CA ASP A 32 2.68 -2.89 -14.42
C ASP A 32 2.97 -3.90 -13.31
N ILE A 33 2.08 -4.00 -12.32
CA ILE A 33 2.35 -4.80 -11.12
C ILE A 33 1.53 -6.08 -11.03
N LYS A 34 0.53 -6.26 -11.89
CA LYS A 34 -0.32 -7.44 -11.79
C LYS A 34 0.46 -8.72 -12.00
N GLY A 35 0.18 -9.72 -11.17
CA GLY A 35 0.80 -11.03 -11.27
C GLY A 35 0.01 -11.97 -12.16
N THR A 36 0.68 -13.03 -12.63
CA THR A 36 0.07 -14.08 -13.46
C THR A 36 -1.01 -14.84 -12.70
N ASN A 37 -0.80 -15.06 -11.41
CA ASN A 37 -1.69 -15.88 -10.58
C ASN A 37 -2.51 -15.08 -9.57
N GLY A 38 -2.40 -13.78 -9.58
CA GLY A 38 -3.13 -12.89 -8.69
C GLY A 38 -2.32 -11.64 -8.37
N THR A 39 -2.95 -10.71 -7.67
CA THR A 39 -2.32 -9.44 -7.30
C THR A 39 -2.78 -9.02 -5.91
N LEU A 40 -1.85 -8.61 -5.08
CA LEU A 40 -2.11 -8.08 -3.74
C LEU A 40 -1.91 -6.57 -3.78
N VAL A 41 -2.95 -5.83 -3.44
CA VAL A 41 -2.90 -4.38 -3.26
C VAL A 41 -3.04 -4.08 -1.78
N MET A 42 -2.04 -3.41 -1.20
CA MET A 42 -2.01 -3.09 0.22
C MET A 42 -2.05 -1.58 0.42
N PHE A 43 -2.93 -1.11 1.29
CA PHE A 43 -2.91 0.27 1.76
C PHE A 43 -2.20 0.29 3.11
N ILE A 44 -1.04 0.93 3.16
CA ILE A 44 -0.22 1.05 4.35
C ILE A 44 0.27 2.50 4.52
N CYS A 45 0.78 2.81 5.68
CA CYS A 45 1.41 4.11 5.95
C CYS A 45 2.64 3.91 6.85
N ASN A 46 3.40 4.98 7.04
CA ASN A 46 4.65 4.90 7.79
C ASN A 46 4.45 5.02 9.31
N HIS A 47 3.41 5.74 9.74
CA HIS A 47 3.21 6.03 11.17
C HIS A 47 2.36 5.02 11.91
N CYS A 48 1.53 4.24 11.21
CA CYS A 48 0.51 3.39 11.81
C CYS A 48 1.12 2.28 12.68
N PRO A 49 0.78 2.22 13.98
CA PRO A 49 1.28 1.14 14.85
C PRO A 49 0.89 -0.26 14.37
N TYR A 50 -0.29 -0.40 13.77
CA TYR A 50 -0.74 -1.69 13.23
C TYR A 50 0.13 -2.13 12.06
N VAL A 51 0.50 -1.21 11.18
CA VAL A 51 1.43 -1.49 10.08
C VAL A 51 2.81 -1.86 10.63
N LYS A 52 3.34 -1.05 11.55
CA LYS A 52 4.66 -1.30 12.15
C LYS A 52 4.76 -2.66 12.84
N SER A 53 3.68 -3.13 13.42
CA SER A 53 3.66 -4.42 14.13
C SER A 53 3.70 -5.63 13.20
N VAL A 54 3.30 -5.48 11.94
CA VAL A 54 3.19 -6.60 10.98
C VAL A 54 4.08 -6.48 9.75
N ILE A 55 4.72 -5.33 9.54
CA ILE A 55 5.41 -5.06 8.26
C ILE A 55 6.52 -6.06 7.94
N HIS A 56 7.26 -6.52 8.92
CA HIS A 56 8.31 -7.51 8.71
C HIS A 56 7.74 -8.85 8.22
N ARG A 57 6.58 -9.25 8.73
CA ARG A 57 5.88 -10.46 8.26
C ARG A 57 5.32 -10.27 6.86
N ILE A 58 4.80 -9.09 6.57
CA ILE A 58 4.32 -8.74 5.22
C ILE A 58 5.47 -8.91 4.22
N VAL A 59 6.65 -8.38 4.52
CA VAL A 59 7.82 -8.48 3.63
C VAL A 59 8.22 -9.95 3.40
N GLU A 60 8.24 -10.76 4.45
CA GLU A 60 8.52 -12.20 4.34
C GLU A 60 7.48 -12.91 3.47
N ASP A 61 6.20 -12.69 3.74
CA ASP A 61 5.10 -13.32 3.02
C ASP A 61 5.07 -12.89 1.54
N VAL A 62 5.32 -11.60 1.27
CA VAL A 62 5.40 -11.10 -0.10
C VAL A 62 6.53 -11.73 -0.88
N THR A 63 7.67 -11.95 -0.26
CA THR A 63 8.78 -12.66 -0.91
C THR A 63 8.33 -14.03 -1.42
N THR A 64 7.59 -14.77 -0.62
CA THR A 64 7.01 -16.07 -1.00
C THR A 64 5.93 -15.93 -2.07
N LEU A 65 5.04 -14.95 -1.93
CA LEU A 65 3.96 -14.70 -2.91
C LEU A 65 4.50 -14.36 -4.29
N LYS A 66 5.54 -13.57 -4.38
CA LYS A 66 6.18 -13.21 -5.67
C LYS A 66 6.71 -14.45 -6.39
N GLU A 67 7.27 -15.41 -5.67
CA GLU A 67 7.72 -16.68 -6.24
C GLU A 67 6.57 -17.50 -6.80
N LYS A 68 5.35 -17.27 -6.30
CA LYS A 68 4.12 -17.95 -6.74
C LYS A 68 3.38 -17.21 -7.84
N GLY A 69 3.95 -16.17 -8.41
CA GLY A 69 3.35 -15.39 -9.49
C GLY A 69 2.30 -14.38 -9.03
N ILE A 70 2.33 -13.99 -7.76
CA ILE A 70 1.48 -12.93 -7.23
C ILE A 70 2.20 -11.59 -7.36
N GLY A 71 1.57 -10.62 -8.04
CA GLY A 71 2.04 -9.24 -8.07
C GLY A 71 1.69 -8.54 -6.78
N VAL A 72 2.52 -7.59 -6.34
CA VAL A 72 2.28 -6.89 -5.07
C VAL A 72 2.61 -5.41 -5.22
N ILE A 73 1.76 -4.57 -4.64
CA ILE A 73 2.01 -3.13 -4.51
C ILE A 73 1.51 -2.64 -3.15
N ALA A 74 2.22 -1.70 -2.58
CA ALA A 74 1.79 -0.98 -1.39
C ALA A 74 1.49 0.47 -1.75
N ILE A 75 0.35 0.98 -1.32
CA ILE A 75 -0.14 2.33 -1.60
C ILE A 75 -0.29 3.09 -0.30
N MET A 76 0.32 4.28 -0.23
CA MET A 76 0.15 5.20 0.88
C MET A 76 -0.83 6.28 0.46
N SER A 77 -2.00 6.29 1.08
CA SER A 77 -3.11 7.21 0.78
C SER A 77 -3.43 8.17 1.92
N ASN A 78 -2.58 8.28 2.92
CA ASN A 78 -2.81 9.21 4.02
C ASN A 78 -2.51 10.65 3.61
N ASP A 79 -3.18 11.59 4.26
CA ASP A 79 -2.95 13.01 4.06
C ASP A 79 -1.65 13.45 4.73
N VAL A 80 -0.66 13.79 3.93
CA VAL A 80 0.65 14.27 4.42
C VAL A 80 0.59 15.69 5.01
N ASN A 81 -0.53 16.38 4.84
CA ASN A 81 -0.77 17.70 5.43
C ASN A 81 -1.49 17.62 6.79
N ASP A 82 -1.81 16.41 7.24
CA ASP A 82 -2.39 16.20 8.57
C ASP A 82 -1.42 16.73 9.63
N PRO A 83 -1.87 17.62 10.54
CA PRO A 83 -0.97 18.27 11.50
C PRO A 83 -0.38 17.31 12.54
N LYS A 84 -0.96 16.13 12.71
CA LYS A 84 -0.53 15.16 13.72
C LYS A 84 0.38 14.08 13.14
N TYR A 85 0.06 13.55 11.98
CA TYR A 85 0.72 12.38 11.42
C TYR A 85 1.31 12.59 10.03
N GLY A 86 0.96 13.71 9.38
CA GLY A 86 1.32 13.93 7.98
C GLY A 86 2.82 13.91 7.71
N GLU A 87 3.61 14.47 8.60
CA GLU A 87 5.06 14.48 8.44
C GLU A 87 5.66 13.06 8.43
N GLU A 88 5.16 12.20 9.32
CA GLU A 88 5.62 10.80 9.37
C GLU A 88 5.28 10.03 8.08
N ASP A 89 4.21 10.41 7.41
CA ASP A 89 3.76 9.80 6.17
C ASP A 89 4.26 10.50 4.91
N SER A 90 5.20 11.44 5.04
CA SER A 90 5.78 12.14 3.90
C SER A 90 6.45 11.18 2.92
N PHE A 91 6.59 11.64 1.66
CA PHE A 91 7.24 10.86 0.61
C PHE A 91 8.69 10.47 0.98
N ASP A 92 9.44 11.39 1.59
CA ASP A 92 10.79 11.11 2.06
C ASP A 92 10.80 10.03 3.15
N ASN A 93 9.85 10.09 4.07
CA ASN A 93 9.71 9.07 5.12
C ASN A 93 9.22 7.73 4.58
N MET A 94 8.47 7.71 3.48
CA MET A 94 8.17 6.47 2.76
C MET A 94 9.44 5.76 2.31
N LYS A 95 10.40 6.52 1.75
CA LYS A 95 11.70 5.95 1.35
C LYS A 95 12.45 5.35 2.52
N LEU A 96 12.53 6.09 3.63
CA LEU A 96 13.20 5.62 4.85
C LEU A 96 12.53 4.38 5.43
N PHE A 97 11.20 4.35 5.46
CA PHE A 97 10.43 3.22 5.95
C PHE A 97 10.66 1.96 5.10
N SER A 98 10.68 2.13 3.78
CA SER A 98 10.98 1.06 2.84
C SER A 98 12.39 0.49 3.04
N GLU A 99 13.39 1.35 3.19
CA GLU A 99 14.78 0.93 3.42
C GLU A 99 14.93 0.21 4.76
N LYS A 100 14.36 0.77 5.81
CA LYS A 100 14.43 0.20 7.16
C LYS A 100 13.80 -1.20 7.23
N ASN A 101 12.74 -1.44 6.47
CA ASN A 101 11.98 -2.69 6.51
C ASN A 101 12.26 -3.60 5.32
N ASN A 102 13.24 -3.27 4.48
CA ASN A 102 13.66 -4.09 3.35
C ASN A 102 12.51 -4.46 2.39
N PHE A 103 11.74 -3.47 1.97
CA PHE A 103 10.63 -3.69 1.05
C PHE A 103 11.08 -4.35 -0.25
N VAL A 104 10.33 -5.35 -0.69
CA VAL A 104 10.58 -6.10 -1.93
C VAL A 104 9.46 -5.86 -2.95
N PHE A 105 8.68 -4.83 -2.76
CA PHE A 105 7.54 -4.44 -3.60
C PHE A 105 7.54 -2.92 -3.81
N PRO A 106 6.89 -2.43 -4.90
CA PRO A 106 6.72 -1.00 -5.09
C PRO A 106 5.93 -0.36 -3.94
N TYR A 107 6.38 0.80 -3.48
CA TYR A 107 5.68 1.63 -2.51
C TYR A 107 5.36 2.95 -3.17
N VAL A 108 4.08 3.22 -3.39
CA VAL A 108 3.61 4.34 -4.20
C VAL A 108 2.73 5.30 -3.40
N TYR A 109 2.65 6.54 -3.86
CA TYR A 109 1.95 7.61 -3.17
C TYR A 109 0.68 8.02 -3.91
N ASP A 110 -0.46 7.93 -3.22
CA ASP A 110 -1.77 8.37 -3.68
C ASP A 110 -2.06 9.77 -3.11
N GLU A 111 -1.46 10.79 -3.72
CA GLU A 111 -1.48 12.16 -3.24
C GLU A 111 -2.90 12.71 -3.03
N THR A 112 -3.80 12.43 -3.96
CA THR A 112 -5.18 12.92 -3.93
C THR A 112 -6.10 12.07 -3.05
N GLN A 113 -5.65 10.91 -2.62
CA GLN A 113 -6.44 9.89 -1.91
C GLN A 113 -7.58 9.29 -2.74
N ASN A 114 -7.59 9.55 -4.05
CA ASN A 114 -8.64 9.05 -4.94
C ASN A 114 -8.60 7.53 -5.07
N VAL A 115 -7.42 6.96 -5.19
CA VAL A 115 -7.28 5.49 -5.32
C VAL A 115 -7.75 4.80 -4.05
N GLY A 116 -7.40 5.32 -2.88
CA GLY A 116 -7.91 4.81 -1.60
C GLY A 116 -9.43 4.83 -1.53
N ARG A 117 -10.06 5.91 -2.01
CA ARG A 117 -11.51 6.02 -2.04
C ARG A 117 -12.14 5.03 -3.03
N GLU A 118 -11.56 4.87 -4.20
CA GLU A 118 -12.05 3.93 -5.22
C GLU A 118 -11.97 2.48 -4.75
N TYR A 119 -10.97 2.13 -3.95
CA TYR A 119 -10.84 0.80 -3.36
C TYR A 119 -11.70 0.62 -2.10
N ASN A 120 -12.33 1.68 -1.59
CA ASN A 120 -12.99 1.67 -0.28
C ASN A 120 -12.04 1.29 0.86
N ALA A 121 -10.79 1.70 0.76
CA ALA A 121 -9.83 1.52 1.83
C ALA A 121 -10.22 2.42 3.01
N VAL A 122 -10.42 1.84 4.19
CA VAL A 122 -10.93 2.56 5.38
C VAL A 122 -9.93 2.60 6.53
N CYS A 123 -8.87 1.82 6.44
CA CYS A 123 -7.86 1.73 7.49
C CYS A 123 -6.50 1.34 6.90
N THR A 124 -5.49 1.33 7.72
CA THR A 124 -4.19 0.75 7.40
C THR A 124 -3.77 -0.23 8.51
N PRO A 125 -3.23 -1.40 8.18
CA PRO A 125 -3.17 -1.94 6.81
C PRO A 125 -4.55 -2.38 6.31
N ASP A 126 -4.76 -2.26 5.02
CA ASP A 126 -5.98 -2.75 4.36
C ASP A 126 -5.56 -3.50 3.08
N PHE A 127 -6.09 -4.69 2.87
CA PHE A 127 -5.62 -5.62 1.84
C PHE A 127 -6.73 -5.96 0.85
N PHE A 128 -6.37 -5.96 -0.45
CA PHE A 128 -7.27 -6.30 -1.55
C PHE A 128 -6.62 -7.26 -2.53
#